data_2d41453edb41f8c88eeb43d373a265a6
#
_entry.id   2d41453edb41f8c88eeb43d373a265a6
#
_cell.length_a   1.000
_cell.length_b   1.000
_cell.length_c   1.000
_cell.angle_alpha   90.00
_cell.angle_beta   90.00
_cell.angle_gamma   90.00
#
_symmetry.space_group_name_H-M   'P 1'
#
loop_
_entity.id
_entity.type
_entity.pdbx_description
1 polymer ?
#
loop_
_entity_poly.entity_id
_entity_poly.type
_entity_poly.pdbx_seq_one_letter_code
_entity_poly.pdbx_strand_id
1 'polypeptide(L)'
;MRSSNITNTSRWQYRIRVSFDLDDTLTSHCCKVPIETSLFPTFVHHWLGEPLRRGTKGLFRELRHRDCSVWIYTSSGRSPAYIKRWFLLHGIRIDGVVNGNHHHRAVNRNHLKRLPSKFPPAFGIDLHVDDSEGVKMEGDELGFRVLVIHPHDEHWIEKVLEAVATLKHA
;
A
#
# COMPACT_ATOMS: atom_id res chain seq x y z
N MET A 1 -21.96 37.22 -32.66
CA MET A 1 -22.40 36.37 -31.55
C MET A 1 -22.14 34.92 -31.89
N ARG A 2 -21.10 34.35 -31.38
CA ARG A 2 -20.89 32.89 -31.40
C ARG A 2 -20.40 32.52 -29.99
N SER A 3 -21.30 31.93 -29.21
CA SER A 3 -21.01 31.35 -27.92
C SER A 3 -20.12 30.13 -28.10
N SER A 4 -18.92 30.21 -27.61
CA SER A 4 -18.05 29.04 -27.41
C SER A 4 -18.50 28.29 -26.17
N ASN A 5 -19.23 27.20 -26.36
CA ASN A 5 -19.50 26.22 -25.31
C ASN A 5 -18.18 25.53 -24.94
N ILE A 6 -17.59 25.95 -23.82
CA ILE A 6 -16.53 25.22 -23.15
C ILE A 6 -17.24 24.07 -22.43
N THR A 7 -17.27 22.91 -23.05
CA THR A 7 -17.63 21.67 -22.38
C THR A 7 -16.50 21.29 -21.42
N ASN A 8 -16.64 21.73 -20.19
CA ASN A 8 -15.78 21.28 -19.09
C ASN A 8 -16.19 19.85 -18.71
N THR A 9 -15.77 18.88 -19.51
CA THR A 9 -15.82 17.47 -19.12
C THR A 9 -14.77 17.26 -18.04
N SER A 10 -15.17 17.35 -16.79
CA SER A 10 -14.40 16.84 -15.65
C SER A 10 -14.22 15.33 -15.87
N ARG A 11 -13.13 14.97 -16.55
CA ARG A 11 -12.68 13.59 -16.72
C ARG A 11 -12.35 13.11 -15.32
N TRP A 12 -13.22 12.30 -14.71
CA TRP A 12 -12.91 11.56 -13.48
C TRP A 12 -11.74 10.66 -13.82
N GLN A 13 -10.52 11.17 -13.56
CA GLN A 13 -9.31 10.43 -13.83
C GLN A 13 -9.23 9.32 -12.79
N TYR A 14 -9.35 8.07 -13.24
CA TYR A 14 -9.20 6.89 -12.39
C TYR A 14 -7.80 6.93 -11.76
N ARG A 15 -7.77 6.93 -10.44
CA ARG A 15 -6.52 7.01 -9.68
C ARG A 15 -6.12 5.61 -9.26
N ILE A 16 -4.97 5.12 -9.76
CA ILE A 16 -4.43 3.81 -9.40
C ILE A 16 -4.26 3.74 -7.88
N ARG A 17 -4.81 2.71 -7.27
CA ARG A 17 -4.68 2.44 -5.85
C ARG A 17 -3.66 1.34 -5.62
N VAL A 18 -2.56 1.70 -4.95
CA VAL A 18 -1.49 0.79 -4.57
C VAL A 18 -1.56 0.56 -3.07
N SER A 19 -1.58 -0.69 -2.64
CA SER A 19 -1.50 -1.03 -1.22
C SER A 19 -0.21 -1.78 -0.90
N PHE A 20 0.24 -1.63 0.32
CA PHE A 20 1.42 -2.27 0.85
C PHE A 20 1.04 -3.07 2.09
N ASP A 21 1.56 -4.29 2.21
CA ASP A 21 1.60 -4.96 3.51
C ASP A 21 2.53 -4.20 4.45
N LEU A 22 2.43 -4.50 5.73
CA LEU A 22 3.14 -3.78 6.78
C LEU A 22 4.32 -4.59 7.31
N ASP A 23 3.99 -5.76 7.85
CA ASP A 23 4.96 -6.61 8.55
C ASP A 23 5.87 -7.30 7.51
N ASP A 24 7.18 -7.21 7.67
CA ASP A 24 8.24 -7.69 6.77
C ASP A 24 8.28 -7.11 5.33
N THR A 25 7.30 -6.28 4.95
CA THR A 25 7.30 -5.49 3.71
C THR A 25 7.79 -4.07 3.95
N LEU A 26 7.10 -3.29 4.79
CA LEU A 26 7.46 -1.90 5.15
C LEU A 26 8.11 -1.78 6.51
N THR A 27 7.99 -2.78 7.37
CA THR A 27 8.74 -2.95 8.62
C THR A 27 9.54 -4.24 8.54
N SER A 28 10.46 -4.49 9.45
CA SER A 28 11.20 -5.74 9.47
C SER A 28 11.34 -6.24 10.88
N HIS A 29 10.78 -7.42 11.13
CA HIS A 29 10.89 -8.13 12.39
C HIS A 29 12.00 -9.19 12.37
N CYS A 30 12.22 -9.82 11.22
CA CYS A 30 13.12 -10.97 11.11
C CYS A 30 14.55 -10.62 10.69
N CYS A 31 14.78 -9.46 10.07
CA CYS A 31 16.04 -9.17 9.39
C CYS A 31 16.51 -7.73 9.66
N LYS A 32 17.83 -7.52 9.69
CA LYS A 32 18.41 -6.17 9.75
C LYS A 32 18.30 -5.50 8.38
N VAL A 33 17.16 -4.92 8.09
CA VAL A 33 16.94 -4.11 6.87
C VAL A 33 17.28 -2.65 7.17
N PRO A 34 17.87 -1.90 6.22
CA PRO A 34 18.05 -0.46 6.38
C PRO A 34 16.71 0.23 6.65
N ILE A 35 16.67 1.05 7.71
CA ILE A 35 15.47 1.75 8.15
C ILE A 35 15.51 3.23 7.77
N GLU A 36 14.32 3.85 7.72
CA GLU A 36 14.17 5.30 7.55
C GLU A 36 14.84 6.05 8.68
N THR A 37 15.45 7.18 8.34
CA THR A 37 15.99 8.10 9.36
C THR A 37 14.83 8.71 10.14
N SER A 38 14.83 8.52 11.44
CA SER A 38 13.82 9.14 12.31
C SER A 38 14.02 10.65 12.38
N LEU A 39 12.92 11.38 12.33
CA LEU A 39 12.89 12.83 12.56
C LEU A 39 12.88 13.18 14.06
N PHE A 40 12.74 12.18 14.93
CA PHE A 40 12.55 12.36 16.36
C PHE A 40 13.68 11.73 17.18
N PRO A 41 13.96 12.28 18.38
CA PRO A 41 14.90 11.68 19.30
C PRO A 41 14.53 10.24 19.69
N THR A 42 15.52 9.44 20.04
CA THR A 42 15.37 8.00 20.32
C THR A 42 14.31 7.65 21.38
N PHE A 43 14.11 8.54 22.39
CA PHE A 43 13.10 8.30 23.42
C PHE A 43 11.65 8.37 22.91
N VAL A 44 11.41 9.00 21.79
CA VAL A 44 10.08 9.11 21.15
C VAL A 44 9.77 7.86 20.33
N HIS A 45 10.78 7.06 19.97
CA HIS A 45 10.59 5.86 19.14
C HIS A 45 9.62 4.86 19.76
N HIS A 46 9.58 4.75 21.10
CA HIS A 46 8.62 3.90 21.79
C HIS A 46 7.14 4.25 21.49
N TRP A 47 6.88 5.52 21.10
CA TRP A 47 5.55 6.03 20.77
C TRP A 47 5.27 6.07 19.26
N LEU A 48 6.34 5.99 18.44
CA LEU A 48 6.29 6.15 16.99
C LEU A 48 5.84 4.89 16.25
N GLY A 49 5.79 3.75 16.93
CA GLY A 49 5.65 2.45 16.27
C GLY A 49 7.00 1.90 15.79
N GLU A 50 6.97 0.89 14.98
CA GLU A 50 8.17 0.24 14.46
C GLU A 50 8.87 1.10 13.41
N PRO A 51 10.20 0.96 13.25
CA PRO A 51 10.92 1.68 12.21
C PRO A 51 10.49 1.20 10.82
N LEU A 52 10.26 2.15 9.91
CA LEU A 52 9.92 1.85 8.53
C LEU A 52 11.17 1.53 7.72
N ARG A 53 11.04 0.65 6.73
CA ARG A 53 12.06 0.32 5.73
C ARG A 53 12.52 1.57 5.00
N ARG A 54 13.84 1.71 4.83
CA ARG A 54 14.44 2.83 4.10
C ARG A 54 13.85 2.95 2.70
N GLY A 55 13.54 4.19 2.30
CA GLY A 55 12.99 4.52 1.00
C GLY A 55 11.46 4.58 0.97
N THR A 56 10.76 4.10 2.00
CA THR A 56 9.29 4.15 2.10
C THR A 56 8.76 5.57 1.90
N LYS A 57 9.36 6.56 2.55
CA LYS A 57 8.94 7.97 2.43
C LYS A 57 9.14 8.51 1.01
N GLY A 58 10.28 8.20 0.40
CA GLY A 58 10.59 8.60 -0.98
C GLY A 58 9.63 7.97 -1.98
N LEU A 59 9.42 6.65 -1.88
CA LEU A 59 8.52 5.91 -2.73
C LEU A 59 7.07 6.43 -2.64
N PHE A 60 6.55 6.63 -1.43
CA PHE A 60 5.16 7.09 -1.26
C PHE A 60 4.95 8.51 -1.79
N ARG A 61 5.97 9.37 -1.69
CA ARG A 61 5.96 10.69 -2.32
C ARG A 61 5.94 10.57 -3.84
N GLU A 62 6.78 9.72 -4.42
CA GLU A 62 6.84 9.50 -5.87
C GLU A 62 5.53 8.90 -6.42
N LEU A 63 4.94 7.93 -5.73
CA LEU A 63 3.65 7.37 -6.11
C LEU A 63 2.55 8.45 -6.14
N ARG A 64 2.57 9.40 -5.20
CA ARG A 64 1.64 10.52 -5.19
C ARG A 64 1.89 11.50 -6.35
N HIS A 65 3.14 11.78 -6.69
CA HIS A 65 3.49 12.58 -7.88
C HIS A 65 3.01 11.91 -9.17
N ARG A 66 2.96 10.59 -9.18
CA ARG A 66 2.36 9.80 -10.26
C ARG A 66 0.83 9.64 -10.15
N ASP A 67 0.18 10.45 -9.34
CA ASP A 67 -1.27 10.42 -9.10
C ASP A 67 -1.80 9.05 -8.65
N CYS A 68 -1.05 8.33 -7.80
CA CYS A 68 -1.49 7.10 -7.17
C CYS A 68 -2.06 7.37 -5.78
N SER A 69 -3.05 6.58 -5.38
CA SER A 69 -3.55 6.50 -4.01
C SER A 69 -2.80 5.41 -3.24
N VAL A 70 -2.21 5.76 -2.10
CA VAL A 70 -1.34 4.86 -1.33
C VAL A 70 -2.07 4.36 -0.08
N TRP A 71 -2.18 3.06 0.04
CA TRP A 71 -2.90 2.38 1.12
C TRP A 71 -1.97 1.44 1.88
N ILE A 72 -2.35 1.13 3.13
CA ILE A 72 -1.79 0.01 3.89
C ILE A 72 -2.83 -1.09 3.95
N TYR A 73 -2.41 -2.32 3.70
CA TYR A 73 -3.27 -3.50 3.84
C TYR A 73 -2.54 -4.58 4.63
N THR A 74 -2.84 -4.66 5.91
CA THR A 74 -2.21 -5.60 6.85
C THR A 74 -3.21 -6.61 7.40
N SER A 75 -2.74 -7.81 7.69
CA SER A 75 -3.52 -8.85 8.40
C SER A 75 -3.63 -8.57 9.90
N SER A 76 -2.81 -7.64 10.43
CA SER A 76 -2.79 -7.33 11.86
C SER A 76 -4.09 -6.68 12.33
N GLY A 77 -4.36 -6.80 13.64
CA GLY A 77 -5.47 -6.14 14.32
C GLY A 77 -5.24 -4.65 14.65
N ARG A 78 -4.08 -4.07 14.28
CA ARG A 78 -3.77 -2.66 14.54
C ARG A 78 -4.87 -1.75 13.98
N SER A 79 -5.32 -0.76 14.76
CA SER A 79 -6.41 0.11 14.29
C SER A 79 -5.95 1.02 13.16
N PRO A 80 -6.85 1.36 12.20
CA PRO A 80 -6.53 2.29 11.11
C PRO A 80 -6.05 3.66 11.61
N ALA A 81 -6.60 4.15 12.72
CA ALA A 81 -6.18 5.41 13.33
C ALA A 81 -4.74 5.34 13.85
N TYR A 82 -4.37 4.21 14.47
CA TYR A 82 -3.00 3.97 14.93
C TYR A 82 -2.03 3.97 13.75
N ILE A 83 -2.31 3.19 12.70
CA ILE A 83 -1.43 3.10 11.52
C ILE A 83 -1.31 4.46 10.84
N LYS A 84 -2.40 5.20 10.64
CA LYS A 84 -2.36 6.54 10.04
C LYS A 84 -1.51 7.51 10.85
N ARG A 85 -1.67 7.51 12.19
CA ARG A 85 -0.86 8.34 13.09
C ARG A 85 0.62 7.96 13.02
N TRP A 86 0.92 6.67 13.03
CA TRP A 86 2.28 6.16 12.92
C TRP A 86 2.98 6.65 11.66
N PHE A 87 2.37 6.48 10.48
CA PHE A 87 2.93 6.98 9.22
C PHE A 87 3.06 8.51 9.21
N LEU A 88 2.07 9.22 9.76
CA LEU A 88 2.10 10.68 9.85
C LEU A 88 3.29 11.18 10.69
N LEU A 89 3.62 10.50 11.78
CA LEU A 89 4.79 10.80 12.62
C LEU A 89 6.11 10.59 11.86
N HIS A 90 6.16 9.71 10.86
CA HIS A 90 7.27 9.59 9.92
C HIS A 90 7.21 10.62 8.76
N GLY A 91 6.26 11.54 8.79
CA GLY A 91 6.03 12.53 7.73
C GLY A 91 5.45 11.92 6.46
N ILE A 92 4.75 10.79 6.59
CA ILE A 92 4.14 10.05 5.49
C ILE A 92 2.62 10.10 5.61
N ARG A 93 1.95 10.58 4.58
CA ARG A 93 0.49 10.53 4.49
C ARG A 93 0.07 9.28 3.71
N ILE A 94 -0.91 8.53 4.22
CA ILE A 94 -1.55 7.41 3.54
C ILE A 94 -3.04 7.69 3.34
N ASP A 95 -3.63 7.19 2.25
CA ASP A 95 -5.00 7.51 1.87
C ASP A 95 -6.00 6.56 2.54
N GLY A 96 -5.61 5.30 2.75
CA GLY A 96 -6.46 4.32 3.39
C GLY A 96 -5.71 3.24 4.14
N VAL A 97 -6.44 2.53 4.99
CA VAL A 97 -5.95 1.38 5.74
C VAL A 97 -7.00 0.28 5.74
N VAL A 98 -6.60 -0.90 5.33
CA VAL A 98 -7.32 -2.17 5.51
C VAL A 98 -6.57 -2.97 6.57
N ASN A 99 -7.22 -3.28 7.67
CA ASN A 99 -6.70 -4.19 8.70
C ASN A 99 -7.45 -5.52 8.68
N GLY A 100 -7.05 -6.48 9.50
CA GLY A 100 -7.68 -7.80 9.57
C GLY A 100 -9.21 -7.75 9.75
N ASN A 101 -9.72 -6.83 10.57
CA ASN A 101 -11.17 -6.67 10.78
C ASN A 101 -11.90 -6.18 9.53
N HIS A 102 -11.33 -5.24 8.79
CA HIS A 102 -11.89 -4.78 7.51
C HIS A 102 -11.86 -5.90 6.47
N HIS A 103 -10.74 -6.62 6.39
CA HIS A 103 -10.57 -7.78 5.52
C HIS A 103 -11.66 -8.82 5.76
N HIS A 104 -11.81 -9.33 6.98
CA HIS A 104 -12.81 -10.35 7.32
C HIS A 104 -14.23 -9.94 6.95
N ARG A 105 -14.61 -8.68 7.21
CA ARG A 105 -15.93 -8.16 6.83
C ARG A 105 -16.14 -8.13 5.33
N ALA A 106 -15.11 -7.75 4.56
CA ALA A 106 -15.19 -7.66 3.11
C ALA A 106 -15.26 -9.05 2.47
N VAL A 107 -14.43 -9.99 2.92
CA VAL A 107 -14.40 -11.37 2.39
C VAL A 107 -15.73 -12.08 2.68
N ASN A 108 -16.27 -11.96 3.89
CA ASN A 108 -17.58 -12.53 4.24
C ASN A 108 -18.72 -11.99 3.36
N ARG A 109 -18.66 -10.72 2.97
CA ARG A 109 -19.68 -10.13 2.05
C ARG A 109 -19.56 -10.62 0.62
N ASN A 110 -18.36 -11.00 0.18
CA ASN A 110 -18.13 -11.46 -1.19
C ASN A 110 -18.40 -12.97 -1.38
N HIS A 111 -18.83 -13.69 -0.33
CA HIS A 111 -19.19 -15.11 -0.38
C HIS A 111 -18.12 -16.01 -1.07
N LEU A 112 -16.85 -15.73 -0.84
CA LEU A 112 -15.76 -16.48 -1.43
C LEU A 112 -15.77 -17.92 -0.89
N LYS A 113 -15.62 -18.91 -1.78
CA LYS A 113 -15.56 -20.34 -1.41
C LYS A 113 -14.37 -20.65 -0.50
N ARG A 114 -13.28 -19.94 -0.68
CA ARG A 114 -12.06 -20.00 0.13
C ARG A 114 -11.77 -18.59 0.66
N LEU A 115 -11.39 -18.50 1.92
CA LEU A 115 -11.02 -17.24 2.55
C LEU A 115 -9.54 -16.94 2.25
N PRO A 116 -9.22 -16.02 1.33
CA PRO A 116 -7.83 -15.64 1.08
C PRO A 116 -7.27 -14.83 2.25
N SER A 117 -5.96 -14.82 2.41
CA SER A 117 -5.26 -14.01 3.42
C SER A 117 -5.35 -12.50 3.11
N LYS A 118 -5.43 -12.16 1.81
CA LYS A 118 -5.65 -10.79 1.31
C LYS A 118 -6.66 -10.83 0.15
N PHE A 119 -7.49 -9.79 0.04
CA PHE A 119 -8.42 -9.64 -1.08
C PHE A 119 -8.52 -8.18 -1.54
N PRO A 120 -7.49 -7.66 -2.21
CA PRO A 120 -7.38 -6.28 -2.68
C PRO A 120 -8.59 -5.78 -3.51
N PRO A 121 -9.21 -6.61 -4.38
CA PRO A 121 -10.34 -6.16 -5.20
C PRO A 121 -11.54 -5.64 -4.39
N ALA A 122 -11.79 -6.19 -3.19
CA ALA A 122 -12.87 -5.73 -2.33
C ALA A 122 -12.73 -4.26 -1.88
N PHE A 123 -11.55 -3.69 -2.05
CA PHE A 123 -11.22 -2.31 -1.67
C PHE A 123 -10.84 -1.46 -2.89
N GLY A 124 -11.04 -1.98 -4.11
CA GLY A 124 -10.66 -1.30 -5.35
C GLY A 124 -9.16 -1.05 -5.46
N ILE A 125 -8.35 -1.94 -4.93
CA ILE A 125 -6.89 -1.88 -4.98
C ILE A 125 -6.43 -2.56 -6.28
N ASP A 126 -5.60 -1.87 -7.06
CA ASP A 126 -5.11 -2.31 -8.37
C ASP A 126 -3.83 -3.13 -8.28
N LEU A 127 -2.99 -2.80 -7.28
CA LEU A 127 -1.74 -3.48 -7.01
C LEU A 127 -1.56 -3.62 -5.50
N HIS A 128 -1.27 -4.83 -5.05
CA HIS A 128 -0.83 -5.11 -3.68
C HIS A 128 0.65 -5.47 -3.68
N VAL A 129 1.41 -4.84 -2.78
CA VAL A 129 2.83 -5.11 -2.55
C VAL A 129 2.96 -5.85 -1.23
N ASP A 130 3.55 -7.03 -1.25
CA ASP A 130 3.61 -7.96 -0.10
C ASP A 130 4.95 -8.71 -0.13
N ASP A 131 5.41 -9.26 0.98
CA ASP A 131 6.60 -10.12 1.02
C ASP A 131 6.28 -11.60 0.79
N SER A 132 4.99 -11.97 0.86
CA SER A 132 4.50 -13.34 0.84
C SER A 132 4.23 -13.89 -0.56
N GLU A 133 4.97 -14.94 -0.93
CA GLU A 133 4.65 -15.74 -2.13
C GLU A 133 3.26 -16.39 -2.03
N GLY A 134 2.79 -16.71 -0.82
CA GLY A 134 1.44 -17.24 -0.61
C GLY A 134 0.35 -16.27 -1.05
N VAL A 135 0.51 -14.98 -0.75
CA VAL A 135 -0.41 -13.92 -1.21
C VAL A 135 -0.34 -13.76 -2.73
N LYS A 136 0.84 -13.92 -3.33
CA LYS A 136 1.00 -13.91 -4.79
C LYS A 136 0.25 -15.08 -5.44
N MET A 137 0.37 -16.28 -4.89
CA MET A 137 -0.38 -17.45 -5.39
C MET A 137 -1.90 -17.24 -5.29
N GLU A 138 -2.38 -16.69 -4.18
CA GLU A 138 -3.80 -16.32 -4.04
C GLU A 138 -4.21 -15.25 -5.07
N GLY A 139 -3.33 -14.30 -5.38
CA GLY A 139 -3.55 -13.29 -6.42
C GLY A 139 -3.71 -13.90 -7.80
N ASP A 140 -2.86 -14.85 -8.15
CA ASP A 140 -2.91 -15.56 -9.43
C ASP A 140 -4.19 -16.43 -9.56
N GLU A 141 -4.59 -17.08 -8.46
CA GLU A 141 -5.82 -17.90 -8.41
C GLU A 141 -7.09 -17.04 -8.49
N LEU A 142 -7.13 -15.91 -7.80
CA LEU A 142 -8.32 -15.07 -7.65
C LEU A 142 -8.36 -13.85 -8.59
N GLY A 143 -7.35 -13.68 -9.45
CA GLY A 143 -7.30 -12.65 -10.48
C GLY A 143 -7.00 -11.24 -9.99
N PHE A 144 -6.16 -11.08 -8.96
CA PHE A 144 -5.67 -9.79 -8.52
C PHE A 144 -4.14 -9.69 -8.55
N ARG A 145 -3.63 -8.46 -8.71
CA ARG A 145 -2.19 -8.23 -8.90
C ARG A 145 -1.47 -8.11 -7.58
N VAL A 146 -0.42 -8.92 -7.42
CA VAL A 146 0.51 -8.88 -6.28
C VAL A 146 1.92 -8.75 -6.79
N LEU A 147 2.67 -7.81 -6.23
CA LEU A 147 4.11 -7.69 -6.41
C LEU A 147 4.81 -8.17 -5.14
N VAL A 148 5.61 -9.23 -5.26
CA VAL A 148 6.38 -9.75 -4.13
C VAL A 148 7.68 -8.96 -3.98
N ILE A 149 7.94 -8.48 -2.76
CA ILE A 149 9.14 -7.74 -2.38
C ILE A 149 9.76 -8.39 -1.16
N HIS A 150 10.85 -9.09 -1.34
CA HIS A 150 11.56 -9.68 -0.19
C HIS A 150 12.23 -8.60 0.70
N PRO A 151 12.37 -8.84 2.00
CA PRO A 151 12.96 -7.86 2.94
C PRO A 151 14.35 -7.36 2.52
N HIS A 152 15.19 -8.23 1.94
CA HIS A 152 16.56 -7.89 1.49
C HIS A 152 16.66 -7.33 0.07
N ASP A 153 15.53 -7.09 -0.61
CA ASP A 153 15.54 -6.56 -1.97
C ASP A 153 15.95 -5.08 -1.98
N GLU A 154 17.14 -4.78 -2.43
CA GLU A 154 17.66 -3.41 -2.51
C GLU A 154 17.00 -2.58 -3.62
N HIS A 155 16.43 -3.25 -4.63
CA HIS A 155 15.77 -2.63 -5.78
C HIS A 155 14.24 -2.60 -5.66
N TRP A 156 13.71 -2.77 -4.45
CA TRP A 156 12.27 -2.86 -4.22
C TRP A 156 11.49 -1.63 -4.67
N ILE A 157 12.09 -0.44 -4.56
CA ILE A 157 11.48 0.84 -4.97
C ILE A 157 11.26 0.87 -6.47
N GLU A 158 12.32 0.55 -7.23
CA GLU A 158 12.32 0.51 -8.69
C GLU A 158 11.28 -0.49 -9.20
N LYS A 159 11.21 -1.67 -8.61
CA LYS A 159 10.22 -2.70 -8.95
C LYS A 159 8.79 -2.22 -8.75
N VAL A 160 8.50 -1.54 -7.64
CA VAL A 160 7.17 -0.98 -7.39
C VAL A 160 6.83 0.10 -8.41
N LEU A 161 7.76 1.00 -8.71
CA LEU A 161 7.54 2.10 -9.66
C LEU A 161 7.35 1.59 -11.09
N GLU A 162 8.04 0.52 -11.48
CA GLU A 162 7.89 -0.16 -12.77
C GLU A 162 6.53 -0.86 -12.87
N ALA A 163 6.15 -1.63 -11.84
CA ALA A 163 4.85 -2.29 -11.78
C ALA A 163 3.68 -1.29 -11.92
N VAL A 164 3.79 -0.14 -11.26
CA VAL A 164 2.79 0.93 -11.38
C VAL A 164 2.79 1.57 -12.77
N ALA A 165 3.96 1.75 -13.39
CA ALA A 165 4.05 2.27 -14.74
C ALA A 165 3.35 1.35 -15.75
N THR A 166 3.54 0.04 -15.62
CA THR A 166 2.87 -0.97 -16.46
C THR A 166 1.34 -0.88 -16.35
N LEU A 167 0.80 -0.61 -15.14
CA LEU A 167 -0.65 -0.44 -14.95
C LEU A 167 -1.24 0.78 -15.63
N LYS A 168 -0.46 1.83 -15.84
CA LYS A 168 -0.93 3.07 -16.51
C LYS A 168 -1.06 2.91 -18.01
N HIS A 169 -0.39 1.92 -18.59
CA HIS A 169 -0.37 1.66 -20.02
C HIS A 169 -1.28 0.49 -20.44
N ALA A 170 -1.89 -0.21 -19.47
CA ALA A 170 -2.84 -1.31 -19.68
C ALA A 170 -4.28 -0.82 -19.69
#